data_a4c672f3fb87849ed8820e3c9abcc233
#
_entry.id   a4c672f3fb87849ed8820e3c9abcc233
#
_cell.length_a   1.000
_cell.length_b   1.000
_cell.length_c   1.000
_cell.angle_alpha   90.00
_cell.angle_beta   90.00
_cell.angle_gamma   90.00
#
_symmetry.space_group_name_H-M   'P 1'
#
loop_
_entity.id
_entity.type
_entity.pdbx_description
1 polymer ?
#
loop_
_entity_poly.entity_id
_entity_poly.type
_entity_poly.pdbx_seq_one_letter_code
_entity_poly.pdbx_strand_id
1 'polypeptide(L)'
;VADIDDRWYRRGPDGRREKTERHGQGARWLVRWRDPQGRQRKKSFKRKAEAESYAASLEHGLRSGSYIAPDAGRVSVGEWATRWLDGQAHLAPSTLARYRDVIETHIVPRWGSVHLSSITHADVQTWISGLVGRLASTSVAKVHRVFSLMLAWAVRDARLARNPAEGVRLPRPEQPEHRYLDHDQVAALAERCGDHGVVVRFLAYTGLRWGELAALTVGRVDLRRRRVLVAESVTEVGGRLVWGSPKTHERRSVPLPRFLAEELRPRVEGRRADALVFPSPRGDVLRVRNFRRRVFDAAVREVGPEGFHPHELRHTAASLAIASGADVKIVQQMLGHKTATMTLDLYGHLFPDRLNDIADRMDQIVCAPDVPRE
;
A
#
# COMPACT_ATOMS: atom_id res chain seq x y z
N VAL A 1 20.51 -37.28 -8.46
CA VAL A 1 19.89 -38.47 -9.06
C VAL A 1 19.06 -39.14 -8.00
N ALA A 2 17.80 -39.49 -8.29
CA ALA A 2 16.93 -40.25 -7.41
C ALA A 2 17.20 -41.74 -7.63
N ASP A 3 17.40 -42.46 -6.51
CA ASP A 3 17.64 -43.91 -6.53
C ASP A 3 16.42 -44.67 -6.04
N ILE A 4 16.10 -45.82 -6.65
CA ILE A 4 14.92 -46.61 -6.35
C ILE A 4 15.34 -47.99 -5.85
N ASP A 5 15.12 -48.28 -4.57
CA ASP A 5 15.44 -49.56 -3.94
C ASP A 5 14.21 -50.46 -3.81
N ASP A 6 14.41 -51.76 -4.07
CA ASP A 6 13.46 -52.83 -3.72
C ASP A 6 13.73 -53.30 -2.28
N ARG A 7 12.90 -52.90 -1.31
CA ARG A 7 13.08 -53.25 0.10
C ARG A 7 12.73 -54.72 0.42
N TRP A 8 12.04 -55.41 -0.47
CA TRP A 8 11.65 -56.80 -0.27
C TRP A 8 12.65 -57.80 -0.83
N TYR A 9 13.51 -57.33 -1.79
CA TYR A 9 14.53 -58.19 -2.41
C TYR A 9 15.85 -57.44 -2.52
N ARG A 10 16.93 -58.22 -2.38
CA ARG A 10 18.29 -57.77 -2.64
C ARG A 10 18.98 -58.70 -3.64
N ARG A 11 20.05 -58.32 -4.28
CA ARG A 11 20.94 -59.19 -5.01
C ARG A 11 21.88 -59.83 -4.02
N GLY A 12 21.89 -61.19 -4.00
CA GLY A 12 22.85 -61.99 -3.25
C GLY A 12 24.26 -61.95 -3.92
N PRO A 13 25.27 -62.51 -3.23
CA PRO A 13 26.64 -62.59 -3.78
C PRO A 13 26.75 -63.37 -5.11
N ASP A 14 25.84 -64.30 -5.38
CA ASP A 14 25.72 -65.10 -6.60
C ASP A 14 24.90 -64.42 -7.70
N GLY A 15 24.47 -63.17 -7.48
CA GLY A 15 23.66 -62.42 -8.43
C GLY A 15 22.16 -62.78 -8.38
N ARG A 16 21.76 -63.76 -7.62
CA ARG A 16 20.37 -64.19 -7.47
C ARG A 16 19.59 -63.24 -6.58
N ARG A 17 18.28 -63.23 -6.80
CA ARG A 17 17.35 -62.39 -6.02
C ARG A 17 16.96 -63.07 -4.73
N GLU A 18 17.40 -62.52 -3.60
CA GLU A 18 17.10 -63.00 -2.25
C GLU A 18 16.06 -62.14 -1.59
N LYS A 19 15.20 -62.77 -0.75
CA LYS A 19 14.25 -62.08 0.09
C LYS A 19 14.95 -61.40 1.26
N THR A 20 14.61 -60.16 1.53
CA THR A 20 15.09 -59.43 2.73
C THR A 20 14.20 -59.78 3.92
N GLU A 21 14.64 -59.41 5.15
CA GLU A 21 13.82 -59.50 6.36
C GLU A 21 12.51 -58.70 6.26
N ARG A 22 12.43 -57.76 5.38
CA ARG A 22 11.25 -56.91 5.14
C ARG A 22 10.32 -57.46 4.05
N HIS A 23 10.60 -58.62 3.52
CA HIS A 23 9.76 -59.22 2.49
C HIS A 23 8.30 -59.36 2.98
N GLY A 24 7.36 -58.79 2.21
CA GLY A 24 5.93 -58.81 2.55
C GLY A 24 5.51 -57.76 3.57
N GLN A 25 6.44 -56.99 4.15
CA GLN A 25 6.12 -56.00 5.19
C GLN A 25 6.21 -54.55 4.64
N GLY A 26 5.14 -53.78 4.80
CA GLY A 26 5.05 -52.37 4.44
C GLY A 26 5.19 -52.08 2.95
N ALA A 27 5.63 -50.89 2.61
CA ALA A 27 5.83 -50.45 1.22
C ALA A 27 7.14 -51.00 0.65
N ARG A 28 7.04 -51.64 -0.54
CA ARG A 28 8.13 -52.35 -1.18
C ARG A 28 9.20 -51.43 -1.77
N TRP A 29 8.81 -50.34 -2.41
CA TRP A 29 9.71 -49.49 -3.19
C TRP A 29 10.09 -48.24 -2.37
N LEU A 30 11.39 -47.93 -2.31
CA LEU A 30 11.94 -46.79 -1.59
C LEU A 30 12.68 -45.88 -2.59
N VAL A 31 12.21 -44.66 -2.76
CA VAL A 31 12.92 -43.62 -3.50
C VAL A 31 13.79 -42.84 -2.52
N ARG A 32 15.08 -42.73 -2.83
CA ARG A 32 16.06 -41.92 -2.09
C ARG A 32 16.62 -40.84 -3.00
N TRP A 33 16.78 -39.64 -2.46
CA TRP A 33 17.41 -38.54 -3.17
C TRP A 33 18.11 -37.59 -2.20
N ARG A 34 18.97 -36.74 -2.72
CA ARG A 34 19.53 -35.60 -1.97
C ARG A 34 18.80 -34.32 -2.40
N ASP A 35 18.35 -33.54 -1.40
CA ASP A 35 17.78 -32.21 -1.69
C ASP A 35 18.91 -31.21 -2.09
N PRO A 36 18.57 -29.99 -2.59
CA PRO A 36 19.55 -28.99 -2.96
C PRO A 36 20.49 -28.56 -1.82
N GLN A 37 20.10 -28.78 -0.56
CA GLN A 37 20.92 -28.53 0.63
C GLN A 37 21.78 -29.74 1.02
N GLY A 38 21.84 -30.79 0.18
CA GLY A 38 22.65 -31.98 0.39
C GLY A 38 22.03 -32.99 1.37
N ARG A 39 20.87 -32.74 1.94
CA ARG A 39 20.21 -33.64 2.89
C ARG A 39 19.61 -34.85 2.22
N GLN A 40 19.84 -36.03 2.78
CA GLN A 40 19.24 -37.26 2.25
C GLN A 40 17.77 -37.34 2.61
N ARG A 41 16.94 -37.55 1.61
CA ARG A 41 15.49 -37.71 1.71
C ARG A 41 15.06 -39.08 1.21
N LYS A 42 13.93 -39.60 1.71
CA LYS A 42 13.37 -40.90 1.32
C LYS A 42 11.85 -40.86 1.32
N LYS A 43 11.23 -41.63 0.41
CA LYS A 43 9.78 -41.82 0.37
C LYS A 43 9.49 -43.25 -0.12
N SER A 44 8.56 -43.98 0.57
CA SER A 44 8.22 -45.37 0.24
C SER A 44 6.91 -45.43 -0.53
N PHE A 45 6.84 -46.40 -1.48
CA PHE A 45 5.69 -46.65 -2.34
C PHE A 45 5.33 -48.11 -2.38
N LYS A 46 4.05 -48.44 -2.55
CA LYS A 46 3.59 -49.83 -2.69
C LYS A 46 3.83 -50.37 -4.08
N ARG A 47 3.69 -49.55 -5.13
CA ARG A 47 3.84 -49.89 -6.54
C ARG A 47 5.11 -49.32 -7.14
N LYS A 48 5.76 -50.07 -8.03
CA LYS A 48 6.97 -49.66 -8.72
C LYS A 48 6.75 -48.43 -9.62
N ALA A 49 5.68 -48.46 -10.40
CA ALA A 49 5.31 -47.36 -11.28
C ALA A 49 5.11 -46.02 -10.55
N GLU A 50 4.56 -46.05 -9.32
CA GLU A 50 4.42 -44.84 -8.49
C GLU A 50 5.79 -44.30 -8.05
N ALA A 51 6.72 -45.21 -7.69
CA ALA A 51 8.08 -44.84 -7.30
C ALA A 51 8.87 -44.26 -8.50
N GLU A 52 8.75 -44.85 -9.68
CA GLU A 52 9.38 -44.41 -10.91
C GLU A 52 8.84 -43.04 -11.36
N SER A 53 7.52 -42.87 -11.38
CA SER A 53 6.90 -41.57 -11.69
C SER A 53 7.32 -40.48 -10.71
N TYR A 54 7.38 -40.79 -9.42
CA TYR A 54 7.84 -39.84 -8.40
C TYR A 54 9.31 -39.50 -8.55
N ALA A 55 10.20 -40.48 -8.84
CA ALA A 55 11.60 -40.25 -9.06
C ALA A 55 11.84 -39.35 -10.31
N ALA A 56 11.14 -39.61 -11.41
CA ALA A 56 11.20 -38.77 -12.61
C ALA A 56 10.75 -37.31 -12.33
N SER A 57 9.67 -37.14 -11.58
CA SER A 57 9.17 -35.83 -11.15
C SER A 57 10.19 -35.10 -10.26
N LEU A 58 10.83 -35.81 -9.33
CA LEU A 58 11.91 -35.24 -8.50
C LEU A 58 13.12 -34.80 -9.32
N GLU A 59 13.58 -35.63 -10.26
CA GLU A 59 14.72 -35.28 -11.11
C GLU A 59 14.44 -34.08 -12.00
N HIS A 60 13.22 -33.99 -12.53
CA HIS A 60 12.79 -32.81 -13.27
C HIS A 60 12.82 -31.57 -12.37
N GLY A 61 12.22 -31.63 -11.17
CA GLY A 61 12.19 -30.53 -10.21
C GLY A 61 13.59 -30.08 -9.76
N LEU A 62 14.49 -31.04 -9.50
CA LEU A 62 15.88 -30.74 -9.11
C LEU A 62 16.66 -30.08 -10.25
N ARG A 63 16.47 -30.49 -11.50
CA ARG A 63 17.13 -29.93 -12.70
C ARG A 63 16.59 -28.55 -13.06
N SER A 64 15.29 -28.35 -12.97
CA SER A 64 14.63 -27.05 -13.27
C SER A 64 14.70 -26.05 -12.11
N GLY A 65 15.25 -26.42 -10.94
CA GLY A 65 15.25 -25.59 -9.75
C GLY A 65 13.88 -25.42 -9.09
N SER A 66 12.86 -26.15 -9.54
CA SER A 66 11.48 -26.10 -9.00
C SER A 66 11.22 -27.13 -7.89
N TYR A 67 12.26 -27.76 -7.36
CA TYR A 67 12.15 -28.73 -6.30
C TYR A 67 11.62 -28.10 -5.00
N ILE A 68 10.55 -28.68 -4.47
CA ILE A 68 10.01 -28.33 -3.16
C ILE A 68 10.11 -29.56 -2.25
N ALA A 69 10.80 -29.41 -1.11
CA ALA A 69 10.90 -30.50 -0.14
C ALA A 69 9.50 -30.86 0.41
N PRO A 70 9.17 -32.16 0.58
CA PRO A 70 7.85 -32.60 0.99
C PRO A 70 7.34 -32.02 2.33
N ASP A 71 8.27 -31.58 3.16
CA ASP A 71 8.02 -30.96 4.47
C ASP A 71 8.15 -29.43 4.47
N ALA A 72 8.57 -28.84 3.35
CA ALA A 72 8.80 -27.39 3.26
C ALA A 72 7.54 -26.54 3.56
N GLY A 73 6.38 -27.03 3.13
CA GLY A 73 5.10 -26.37 3.34
C GLY A 73 4.42 -26.69 4.68
N ARG A 74 5.05 -27.47 5.57
CA ARG A 74 4.47 -27.83 6.88
C ARG A 74 4.59 -26.73 7.94
N VAL A 75 5.27 -25.62 7.62
CA VAL A 75 5.28 -24.44 8.49
C VAL A 75 3.87 -23.86 8.56
N SER A 76 3.45 -23.45 9.76
CA SER A 76 2.15 -22.82 9.95
C SER A 76 2.14 -21.39 9.37
N VAL A 77 0.95 -20.93 8.99
CA VAL A 77 0.78 -19.54 8.50
C VAL A 77 1.21 -18.51 9.55
N GLY A 78 0.95 -18.76 10.83
CA GLY A 78 1.35 -17.86 11.93
C GLY A 78 2.86 -17.72 12.04
N GLU A 79 3.60 -18.86 12.05
CA GLU A 79 5.07 -18.82 12.05
C GLU A 79 5.64 -18.17 10.79
N TRP A 80 5.02 -18.47 9.64
CA TRP A 80 5.42 -17.88 8.37
C TRP A 80 5.20 -16.36 8.32
N ALA A 81 4.07 -15.90 8.85
CA ALA A 81 3.75 -14.47 8.94
C ALA A 81 4.77 -13.69 9.76
N THR A 82 5.22 -14.26 10.89
CA THR A 82 6.28 -13.67 11.72
C THR A 82 7.58 -13.54 10.93
N ARG A 83 8.04 -14.64 10.30
CA ARG A 83 9.26 -14.63 9.47
C ARG A 83 9.17 -13.64 8.31
N TRP A 84 8.00 -13.58 7.68
CA TRP A 84 7.76 -12.65 6.57
C TRP A 84 7.83 -11.20 7.02
N LEU A 85 7.21 -10.84 8.16
CA LEU A 85 7.27 -9.49 8.73
C LEU A 85 8.70 -9.08 9.09
N ASP A 86 9.47 -9.98 9.68
CA ASP A 86 10.88 -9.71 10.04
C ASP A 86 11.74 -9.41 8.80
N GLY A 87 11.41 -10.04 7.67
CA GLY A 87 12.06 -9.76 6.39
C GLY A 87 11.65 -8.44 5.72
N GLN A 88 10.69 -7.69 6.28
CA GLN A 88 10.17 -6.45 5.68
C GLN A 88 10.80 -5.16 6.26
N ALA A 89 12.00 -5.22 6.81
CA ALA A 89 12.69 -4.07 7.43
C ALA A 89 12.90 -2.86 6.49
N HIS A 90 12.84 -3.08 5.17
CA HIS A 90 12.95 -2.05 4.14
C HIS A 90 11.68 -1.19 3.98
N LEU A 91 10.56 -1.62 4.54
CA LEU A 91 9.28 -0.90 4.43
C LEU A 91 9.20 0.27 5.42
N ALA A 92 8.45 1.30 5.02
CA ALA A 92 8.13 2.40 5.94
C ALA A 92 7.41 1.87 7.20
N PRO A 93 7.71 2.41 8.40
CA PRO A 93 7.12 1.97 9.66
C PRO A 93 5.58 1.91 9.65
N SER A 94 4.92 2.86 8.99
CA SER A 94 3.46 2.89 8.85
C SER A 94 2.92 1.74 7.97
N THR A 95 3.68 1.31 6.96
CA THR A 95 3.31 0.15 6.13
C THR A 95 3.46 -1.14 6.91
N LEU A 96 4.58 -1.27 7.63
CA LEU A 96 4.85 -2.45 8.47
C LEU A 96 3.80 -2.60 9.58
N ALA A 97 3.46 -1.51 10.27
CA ALA A 97 2.40 -1.51 11.29
C ALA A 97 1.04 -1.94 10.71
N ARG A 98 0.70 -1.46 9.51
CA ARG A 98 -0.54 -1.86 8.81
C ARG A 98 -0.53 -3.33 8.41
N TYR A 99 0.61 -3.86 7.97
CA TYR A 99 0.73 -5.28 7.65
C TYR A 99 0.56 -6.15 8.90
N ARG A 100 1.18 -5.74 10.00
CA ARG A 100 1.01 -6.42 11.29
C ARG A 100 -0.45 -6.43 11.74
N ASP A 101 -1.12 -5.30 11.71
CA ASP A 101 -2.53 -5.19 12.06
C ASP A 101 -3.42 -6.11 11.22
N VAL A 102 -3.24 -6.13 9.90
CA VAL A 102 -3.97 -7.04 8.99
C VAL A 102 -3.70 -8.50 9.33
N ILE A 103 -2.46 -8.87 9.61
CA ILE A 103 -2.07 -10.24 9.95
C ILE A 103 -2.72 -10.66 11.27
N GLU A 104 -2.59 -9.85 12.32
CA GLU A 104 -3.10 -10.15 13.65
C GLU A 104 -4.63 -10.16 13.70
N THR A 105 -5.28 -9.23 12.97
CA THR A 105 -6.74 -9.08 13.03
C THR A 105 -7.49 -10.04 12.10
N HIS A 106 -6.92 -10.37 10.92
CA HIS A 106 -7.67 -11.08 9.91
C HIS A 106 -7.02 -12.41 9.47
N ILE A 107 -5.69 -12.48 9.35
CA ILE A 107 -5.01 -13.64 8.80
C ILE A 107 -4.80 -14.72 9.87
N VAL A 108 -4.15 -14.38 10.98
CA VAL A 108 -3.82 -15.31 12.06
C VAL A 108 -5.08 -15.96 12.68
N PRO A 109 -6.18 -15.24 12.95
CA PRO A 109 -7.38 -15.84 13.52
C PRO A 109 -7.99 -16.93 12.63
N ARG A 110 -7.82 -16.85 11.29
CA ARG A 110 -8.36 -17.83 10.35
C ARG A 110 -7.36 -18.90 9.94
N TRP A 111 -6.10 -18.50 9.76
CA TRP A 111 -5.09 -19.32 9.10
C TRP A 111 -3.91 -19.70 10.01
N GLY A 112 -3.77 -19.08 11.17
CA GLY A 112 -2.54 -19.14 11.98
C GLY A 112 -2.02 -20.55 12.26
N SER A 113 -2.89 -21.50 12.54
CA SER A 113 -2.54 -22.92 12.79
C SER A 113 -2.49 -23.77 11.53
N VAL A 114 -2.92 -23.26 10.38
CA VAL A 114 -2.97 -24.01 9.13
C VAL A 114 -1.58 -24.07 8.50
N HIS A 115 -1.19 -25.24 7.99
CA HIS A 115 0.05 -25.39 7.23
C HIS A 115 -0.06 -24.73 5.84
N LEU A 116 1.02 -24.09 5.37
CA LEU A 116 1.04 -23.48 4.04
C LEU A 116 0.63 -24.45 2.93
N SER A 117 1.12 -25.69 2.99
CA SER A 117 0.81 -26.75 2.00
C SER A 117 -0.65 -27.20 1.97
N SER A 118 -1.43 -26.87 3.00
CA SER A 118 -2.85 -27.25 3.10
C SER A 118 -3.80 -26.17 2.58
N ILE A 119 -3.29 -25.00 2.22
CA ILE A 119 -4.11 -23.88 1.73
C ILE A 119 -4.45 -24.13 0.27
N THR A 120 -5.75 -24.19 -0.05
CA THR A 120 -6.23 -24.28 -1.42
C THR A 120 -6.75 -22.93 -1.92
N HIS A 121 -6.79 -22.75 -3.25
CA HIS A 121 -7.39 -21.58 -3.86
C HIS A 121 -8.87 -21.39 -3.47
N ALA A 122 -9.61 -22.51 -3.41
CA ALA A 122 -11.02 -22.51 -3.02
C ALA A 122 -11.24 -22.02 -1.58
N ASP A 123 -10.36 -22.44 -0.64
CA ASP A 123 -10.43 -21.99 0.74
C ASP A 123 -10.17 -20.49 0.87
N VAL A 124 -9.18 -19.96 0.10
CA VAL A 124 -8.90 -18.52 0.09
C VAL A 124 -10.07 -17.75 -0.50
N GLN A 125 -10.64 -18.22 -1.63
CA GLN A 125 -11.81 -17.57 -2.24
C GLN A 125 -13.00 -17.55 -1.26
N THR A 126 -13.28 -18.68 -0.60
CA THR A 126 -14.36 -18.76 0.40
C THR A 126 -14.14 -17.83 1.57
N TRP A 127 -12.90 -17.77 2.09
CA TRP A 127 -12.56 -16.85 3.17
C TRP A 127 -12.74 -15.38 2.77
N ILE A 128 -12.24 -14.99 1.62
CA ILE A 128 -12.39 -13.62 1.10
C ILE A 128 -13.87 -13.25 0.90
N SER A 129 -14.66 -14.18 0.36
CA SER A 129 -16.12 -13.98 0.22
C SER A 129 -16.81 -13.80 1.57
N GLY A 130 -16.37 -14.51 2.61
CA GLY A 130 -16.89 -14.36 3.97
C GLY A 130 -16.49 -13.06 4.68
N LEU A 131 -15.53 -12.29 4.14
CA LEU A 131 -15.19 -10.94 4.63
C LEU A 131 -16.08 -9.86 4.00
N VAL A 132 -16.71 -10.14 2.85
CA VAL A 132 -17.65 -9.23 2.21
C VAL A 132 -18.90 -9.05 3.10
N GLY A 133 -19.39 -7.83 3.24
CA GLY A 133 -20.49 -7.49 4.17
C GLY A 133 -20.06 -7.24 5.62
N ARG A 134 -18.87 -7.73 6.01
CA ARG A 134 -18.25 -7.42 7.33
C ARG A 134 -17.22 -6.30 7.22
N LEU A 135 -16.59 -6.16 6.06
CA LEU A 135 -15.59 -5.16 5.75
C LEU A 135 -15.93 -4.45 4.43
N ALA A 136 -15.56 -3.18 4.33
CA ALA A 136 -15.62 -2.45 3.06
C ALA A 136 -14.75 -3.14 1.99
N SER A 137 -15.17 -3.09 0.73
CA SER A 137 -14.48 -3.72 -0.42
C SER A 137 -12.99 -3.39 -0.50
N THR A 138 -12.63 -2.13 -0.21
CA THR A 138 -11.22 -1.68 -0.16
C THR A 138 -10.44 -2.32 1.00
N SER A 139 -11.08 -2.63 2.12
CA SER A 139 -10.46 -3.32 3.25
C SER A 139 -10.27 -4.80 2.94
N VAL A 140 -11.26 -5.47 2.30
CA VAL A 140 -11.12 -6.84 1.80
C VAL A 140 -9.93 -6.95 0.85
N ALA A 141 -9.82 -6.02 -0.10
CA ALA A 141 -8.69 -5.98 -1.04
C ALA A 141 -7.33 -5.79 -0.34
N LYS A 142 -7.26 -4.98 0.74
CA LYS A 142 -6.04 -4.83 1.56
C LYS A 142 -5.66 -6.12 2.28
N VAL A 143 -6.65 -6.82 2.88
CA VAL A 143 -6.43 -8.10 3.57
C VAL A 143 -5.90 -9.14 2.58
N HIS A 144 -6.58 -9.30 1.44
CA HIS A 144 -6.14 -10.20 0.37
C HIS A 144 -4.72 -9.86 -0.11
N ARG A 145 -4.41 -8.58 -0.35
CA ARG A 145 -3.09 -8.16 -0.81
C ARG A 145 -1.97 -8.58 0.16
N VAL A 146 -2.15 -8.36 1.47
CA VAL A 146 -1.14 -8.76 2.47
C VAL A 146 -0.96 -10.27 2.49
N PHE A 147 -2.05 -11.04 2.48
CA PHE A 147 -2.02 -12.49 2.45
C PHE A 147 -1.35 -13.03 1.18
N SER A 148 -1.70 -12.49 0.01
CA SER A 148 -1.10 -12.86 -1.27
C SER A 148 0.40 -12.55 -1.33
N LEU A 149 0.85 -11.38 -0.82
CA LEU A 149 2.27 -11.03 -0.74
C LEU A 149 3.06 -12.00 0.14
N MET A 150 2.50 -12.39 1.29
CA MET A 150 3.09 -13.34 2.21
C MET A 150 3.21 -14.73 1.59
N LEU A 151 2.17 -15.20 0.87
CA LEU A 151 2.19 -16.48 0.17
C LEU A 151 3.10 -16.46 -1.07
N ALA A 152 3.17 -15.35 -1.79
CA ALA A 152 4.13 -15.18 -2.88
C ALA A 152 5.58 -15.27 -2.39
N TRP A 153 5.85 -14.80 -1.18
CA TRP A 153 7.16 -14.97 -0.56
C TRP A 153 7.43 -16.44 -0.20
N ALA A 154 6.40 -17.21 0.21
CA ALA A 154 6.50 -18.65 0.43
C ALA A 154 6.81 -19.42 -0.88
N VAL A 155 6.30 -18.96 -2.01
CA VAL A 155 6.65 -19.51 -3.32
C VAL A 155 8.14 -19.25 -3.65
N ARG A 156 8.62 -18.02 -3.42
CA ARG A 156 10.05 -17.68 -3.62
C ARG A 156 11.00 -18.44 -2.72
N ASP A 157 10.54 -18.79 -1.49
CA ASP A 157 11.29 -19.60 -0.52
C ASP A 157 11.11 -21.11 -0.74
N ALA A 158 10.59 -21.53 -1.89
CA ALA A 158 10.32 -22.93 -2.24
C ALA A 158 9.50 -23.71 -1.18
N ARG A 159 8.56 -23.03 -0.51
CA ARG A 159 7.60 -23.62 0.43
C ARG A 159 6.30 -24.03 -0.25
N LEU A 160 5.93 -23.31 -1.30
CA LEU A 160 4.75 -23.53 -2.12
C LEU A 160 5.14 -23.55 -3.60
N ALA A 161 4.49 -24.41 -4.39
CA ALA A 161 4.70 -24.45 -5.84
C ALA A 161 4.05 -23.27 -6.55
N ARG A 162 2.95 -22.77 -6.02
CA ARG A 162 2.17 -21.65 -6.54
C ARG A 162 1.48 -20.91 -5.41
N ASN A 163 1.13 -19.66 -5.66
CA ASN A 163 0.40 -18.84 -4.69
C ASN A 163 -1.10 -19.17 -4.75
N PRO A 164 -1.69 -19.78 -3.71
CA PRO A 164 -3.13 -20.09 -3.71
C PRO A 164 -4.04 -18.86 -3.63
N ALA A 165 -3.51 -17.68 -3.30
CA ALA A 165 -4.26 -16.42 -3.30
C ALA A 165 -4.25 -15.72 -4.67
N GLU A 166 -3.50 -16.20 -5.65
CA GLU A 166 -3.45 -15.61 -6.98
C GLU A 166 -4.76 -15.92 -7.74
N GLY A 167 -5.31 -14.92 -8.46
CA GLY A 167 -6.54 -15.06 -9.22
C GLY A 167 -7.84 -15.08 -8.37
N VAL A 168 -7.77 -14.85 -7.06
CA VAL A 168 -8.95 -14.71 -6.20
C VAL A 168 -9.78 -13.51 -6.63
N ARG A 169 -11.08 -13.71 -6.81
CA ARG A 169 -12.02 -12.65 -7.18
C ARG A 169 -12.31 -11.76 -5.97
N LEU A 170 -12.07 -10.48 -6.12
CA LEU A 170 -12.31 -9.47 -5.09
C LEU A 170 -13.61 -8.71 -5.37
N PRO A 171 -14.30 -8.20 -4.33
CA PRO A 171 -15.43 -7.31 -4.52
C PRO A 171 -14.96 -6.03 -5.22
N ARG A 172 -15.79 -5.52 -6.12
CA ARG A 172 -15.53 -4.23 -6.78
C ARG A 172 -15.53 -3.12 -5.72
N PRO A 173 -14.48 -2.29 -5.66
CA PRO A 173 -14.51 -1.13 -4.78
C PRO A 173 -15.58 -0.16 -5.29
N GLU A 174 -16.44 0.30 -4.40
CA GLU A 174 -17.24 1.47 -4.65
C GLU A 174 -16.28 2.66 -4.74
N GLN A 175 -16.39 3.45 -5.79
CA GLN A 175 -15.67 4.71 -5.88
C GLN A 175 -16.53 5.75 -5.14
N PRO A 176 -16.12 6.20 -3.95
CA PRO A 176 -16.84 7.27 -3.29
C PRO A 176 -16.76 8.53 -4.14
N GLU A 177 -17.88 9.21 -4.30
CA GLU A 177 -17.86 10.54 -4.90
C GLU A 177 -16.91 11.43 -4.09
N HIS A 178 -15.98 12.06 -4.78
CA HIS A 178 -15.09 13.03 -4.15
C HIS A 178 -15.90 14.28 -3.82
N ARG A 179 -15.82 14.70 -2.57
CA ARG A 179 -16.52 15.90 -2.08
C ARG A 179 -15.56 17.07 -2.12
N TYR A 180 -16.01 18.15 -2.69
CA TYR A 180 -15.26 19.41 -2.77
C TYR A 180 -16.06 20.49 -2.09
N LEU A 181 -15.37 21.42 -1.44
CA LEU A 181 -15.97 22.62 -0.89
C LEU A 181 -15.68 23.79 -1.85
N ASP A 182 -16.63 24.70 -1.99
CA ASP A 182 -16.39 26.00 -2.58
C ASP A 182 -15.73 26.97 -1.57
N HIS A 183 -15.48 28.20 -2.01
CA HIS A 183 -14.81 29.21 -1.16
C HIS A 183 -15.62 29.55 0.09
N ASP A 184 -16.96 29.68 -0.03
CA ASP A 184 -17.85 30.06 1.07
C ASP A 184 -17.97 28.91 2.06
N GLN A 185 -18.06 27.67 1.60
CA GLN A 185 -18.06 26.48 2.45
C GLN A 185 -16.73 26.29 3.20
N VAL A 186 -15.58 26.57 2.54
CA VAL A 186 -14.28 26.57 3.22
C VAL A 186 -14.24 27.65 4.31
N ALA A 187 -14.75 28.85 4.03
CA ALA A 187 -14.80 29.95 5.00
C ALA A 187 -15.67 29.58 6.19
N ALA A 188 -16.90 29.08 5.95
CA ALA A 188 -17.84 28.67 7.00
C ALA A 188 -17.26 27.55 7.88
N LEU A 189 -16.65 26.52 7.27
CA LEU A 189 -16.01 25.44 8.00
C LEU A 189 -14.82 25.93 8.84
N ALA A 190 -14.02 26.84 8.29
CA ALA A 190 -12.90 27.41 9.00
C ALA A 190 -13.35 28.26 10.18
N GLU A 191 -14.41 29.05 10.04
CA GLU A 191 -15.00 29.84 11.14
C GLU A 191 -15.46 28.95 12.30
N ARG A 192 -16.17 27.86 11.99
CA ARG A 192 -16.61 26.87 13.00
C ARG A 192 -15.46 26.14 13.69
N CYS A 193 -14.29 26.07 13.04
CA CYS A 193 -13.08 25.52 13.65
C CYS A 193 -12.35 26.51 14.58
N GLY A 194 -12.81 27.75 14.74
CA GLY A 194 -12.22 28.77 15.62
C GLY A 194 -10.71 28.98 15.35
N ASP A 195 -9.90 28.92 16.40
CA ASP A 195 -8.43 29.12 16.31
C ASP A 195 -7.73 28.13 15.33
N HIS A 196 -8.38 27.02 15.01
CA HIS A 196 -7.89 26.07 14.03
C HIS A 196 -8.41 26.33 12.61
N GLY A 197 -9.20 27.38 12.38
CA GLY A 197 -9.70 27.72 11.05
C GLY A 197 -8.59 27.96 10.01
N VAL A 198 -7.46 28.49 10.44
CA VAL A 198 -6.26 28.65 9.60
C VAL A 198 -5.76 27.29 9.08
N VAL A 199 -5.88 26.19 9.85
CA VAL A 199 -5.51 24.84 9.42
C VAL A 199 -6.42 24.36 8.27
N VAL A 200 -7.72 24.64 8.38
CA VAL A 200 -8.72 24.31 7.35
C VAL A 200 -8.42 25.07 6.07
N ARG A 201 -8.27 26.38 6.13
CA ARG A 201 -7.93 27.24 4.98
C ARG A 201 -6.60 26.83 4.38
N PHE A 202 -5.58 26.59 5.21
CA PHE A 202 -4.27 26.18 4.72
C PHE A 202 -4.34 24.89 3.92
N LEU A 203 -5.04 23.85 4.41
CA LEU A 203 -5.20 22.59 3.69
C LEU A 203 -6.03 22.76 2.41
N ALA A 204 -7.12 23.54 2.46
CA ALA A 204 -8.04 23.76 1.33
C ALA A 204 -7.41 24.58 0.18
N TYR A 205 -6.38 25.40 0.45
CA TYR A 205 -5.75 26.22 -0.59
C TYR A 205 -4.34 25.80 -0.98
N THR A 206 -3.70 24.90 -0.21
CA THR A 206 -2.36 24.40 -0.53
C THR A 206 -2.35 22.94 -0.97
N GLY A 207 -3.37 22.17 -0.59
CA GLY A 207 -3.47 20.75 -0.88
C GLY A 207 -2.41 19.89 -0.19
N LEU A 208 -1.76 20.38 0.89
CA LEU A 208 -0.81 19.59 1.66
C LEU A 208 -1.50 18.37 2.28
N ARG A 209 -0.76 17.27 2.40
CA ARG A 209 -1.22 16.16 3.22
C ARG A 209 -1.15 16.54 4.70
N TRP A 210 -2.01 15.96 5.53
CA TRP A 210 -1.98 16.25 6.97
C TRP A 210 -0.59 16.12 7.59
N GLY A 211 0.14 15.04 7.29
CA GLY A 211 1.47 14.84 7.83
C GLY A 211 2.50 15.87 7.37
N GLU A 212 2.33 16.45 6.19
CA GLU A 212 3.16 17.54 5.66
C GLU A 212 2.84 18.87 6.37
N LEU A 213 1.56 19.15 6.60
CA LEU A 213 1.12 20.31 7.41
C LEU A 213 1.65 20.20 8.84
N ALA A 214 1.48 19.05 9.48
CA ALA A 214 1.86 18.84 10.87
C ALA A 214 3.38 18.87 11.10
N ALA A 215 4.17 18.62 10.05
CA ALA A 215 5.63 18.72 10.06
C ALA A 215 6.17 20.08 9.59
N LEU A 216 5.28 21.02 9.17
CA LEU A 216 5.69 22.27 8.59
C LEU A 216 6.35 23.19 9.64
N THR A 217 7.59 23.58 9.40
CA THR A 217 8.32 24.52 10.23
C THR A 217 8.33 25.93 9.64
N VAL A 218 8.55 26.92 10.50
CA VAL A 218 8.61 28.34 10.15
C VAL A 218 9.64 28.62 9.03
N GLY A 219 10.82 28.03 9.11
CA GLY A 219 11.88 28.21 8.09
C GLY A 219 11.53 27.64 6.71
N ARG A 220 10.41 26.95 6.56
CA ARG A 220 9.90 26.42 5.29
C ARG A 220 8.81 27.28 4.66
N VAL A 221 8.44 28.40 5.29
CA VAL A 221 7.43 29.33 4.80
C VAL A 221 8.10 30.65 4.37
N ASP A 222 8.08 30.93 3.08
CA ASP A 222 8.55 32.20 2.53
C ASP A 222 7.33 33.09 2.24
N LEU A 223 7.02 34.00 3.16
CA LEU A 223 5.90 34.92 3.06
C LEU A 223 6.12 35.97 1.92
N ARG A 224 7.37 36.34 1.65
CA ARG A 224 7.68 37.32 0.60
C ARG A 224 7.44 36.74 -0.79
N ARG A 225 7.95 35.52 -1.03
CA ARG A 225 7.74 34.79 -2.29
C ARG A 225 6.40 34.07 -2.34
N ARG A 226 5.65 34.06 -1.24
CA ARG A 226 4.40 33.35 -1.09
C ARG A 226 4.52 31.87 -1.49
N ARG A 227 5.44 31.17 -0.83
CA ARG A 227 5.75 29.77 -1.08
C ARG A 227 5.92 29.00 0.21
N VAL A 228 5.50 27.74 0.17
CA VAL A 228 5.77 26.76 1.22
C VAL A 228 6.63 25.65 0.65
N LEU A 229 7.76 25.35 1.28
CA LEU A 229 8.61 24.23 0.91
C LEU A 229 8.19 22.99 1.70
N VAL A 230 7.58 22.02 1.03
CA VAL A 230 7.24 20.71 1.60
C VAL A 230 8.46 19.81 1.48
N ALA A 231 9.13 19.55 2.60
CA ALA A 231 10.36 18.76 2.66
C ALA A 231 10.26 17.56 3.62
N GLU A 232 9.31 17.59 4.55
CA GLU A 232 9.17 16.61 5.62
C GLU A 232 7.69 16.24 5.82
N SER A 233 7.46 15.12 6.44
CA SER A 233 6.15 14.65 6.84
C SER A 233 6.26 13.90 8.15
N VAL A 234 5.24 14.01 9.01
CA VAL A 234 5.14 13.25 10.26
C VAL A 234 3.92 12.35 10.22
N THR A 235 4.08 11.10 10.64
CA THR A 235 3.00 10.11 10.69
C THR A 235 2.94 9.49 12.08
N GLU A 236 1.74 9.31 12.61
CA GLU A 236 1.55 8.59 13.88
C GLU A 236 1.45 7.08 13.62
N VAL A 237 2.31 6.31 14.27
CA VAL A 237 2.37 4.84 14.18
C VAL A 237 2.41 4.28 15.59
N GLY A 238 1.39 3.52 16.00
CA GLY A 238 1.31 2.98 17.35
C GLY A 238 1.43 4.03 18.47
N GLY A 239 0.85 5.22 18.26
CA GLY A 239 0.93 6.34 19.20
C GLY A 239 2.23 7.14 19.17
N ARG A 240 3.26 6.68 18.42
CA ARG A 240 4.56 7.36 18.27
C ARG A 240 4.58 8.17 16.98
N LEU A 241 5.25 9.31 17.02
CA LEU A 241 5.47 10.16 15.85
C LEU A 241 6.72 9.69 15.10
N VAL A 242 6.54 9.39 13.82
CA VAL A 242 7.62 8.99 12.91
C VAL A 242 7.79 10.10 11.87
N TRP A 243 8.95 10.73 11.90
CA TRP A 243 9.35 11.76 10.95
C TRP A 243 10.01 11.13 9.73
N GLY A 244 9.78 11.71 8.56
CA GLY A 244 10.40 11.23 7.33
C GLY A 244 10.18 12.18 6.17
N SER A 245 10.70 11.80 5.01
CA SER A 245 10.43 12.51 3.75
C SER A 245 8.95 12.40 3.37
N PRO A 246 8.42 13.31 2.55
CA PRO A 246 7.08 13.17 1.97
C PRO A 246 6.90 11.82 1.28
N LYS A 247 5.67 11.35 1.18
CA LYS A 247 5.35 10.01 0.63
C LYS A 247 5.91 9.76 -0.78
N THR A 248 6.17 10.81 -1.54
CA THR A 248 6.78 10.75 -2.88
C THR A 248 8.30 10.89 -2.87
N HIS A 249 8.91 11.06 -1.69
CA HIS A 249 10.35 11.33 -1.50
C HIS A 249 10.88 12.60 -2.21
N GLU A 250 10.00 13.43 -2.76
CA GLU A 250 10.36 14.66 -3.47
C GLU A 250 9.99 15.90 -2.64
N ARG A 251 10.93 16.85 -2.60
CA ARG A 251 10.64 18.19 -2.08
C ARG A 251 9.88 18.96 -3.14
N ARG A 252 8.87 19.72 -2.72
CA ARG A 252 8.11 20.58 -3.63
C ARG A 252 7.79 21.92 -3.02
N SER A 253 7.67 22.91 -3.87
CA SER A 253 7.24 24.26 -3.51
C SER A 253 5.76 24.44 -3.87
N VAL A 254 4.95 24.83 -2.89
CA VAL A 254 3.51 25.04 -3.04
C VAL A 254 3.21 26.53 -2.93
N PRO A 255 2.38 27.12 -3.84
CA PRO A 255 2.01 28.51 -3.78
C PRO A 255 1.10 28.82 -2.58
N LEU A 256 1.26 30.03 -2.01
CA LEU A 256 0.38 30.60 -1.00
C LEU A 256 -0.42 31.75 -1.61
N PRO A 257 -1.75 31.71 -1.59
CA PRO A 257 -2.58 32.88 -1.84
C PRO A 257 -2.21 34.05 -0.89
N ARG A 258 -2.39 35.30 -1.34
CA ARG A 258 -2.01 36.45 -0.54
C ARG A 258 -2.69 36.48 0.82
N PHE A 259 -4.01 36.29 0.87
CA PHE A 259 -4.77 36.29 2.12
C PHE A 259 -4.24 35.26 3.14
N LEU A 260 -3.84 34.08 2.65
CA LEU A 260 -3.33 33.02 3.50
C LEU A 260 -1.90 33.33 4.00
N ALA A 261 -1.08 34.02 3.19
CA ALA A 261 0.22 34.50 3.63
C ALA A 261 0.09 35.55 4.75
N GLU A 262 -0.89 36.46 4.63
CA GLU A 262 -1.21 37.44 5.69
C GLU A 262 -1.71 36.76 6.97
N GLU A 263 -2.60 35.79 6.84
CA GLU A 263 -3.12 35.03 8.00
C GLU A 263 -2.02 34.22 8.72
N LEU A 264 -1.01 33.75 7.97
CA LEU A 264 0.14 33.04 8.53
C LEU A 264 1.19 33.93 9.16
N ARG A 265 1.20 35.23 8.88
CA ARG A 265 2.22 36.19 9.34
C ARG A 265 2.47 36.09 10.85
N PRO A 266 1.45 36.14 11.74
CA PRO A 266 1.66 36.03 13.20
C PRO A 266 2.24 34.68 13.64
N ARG A 267 2.09 33.65 12.80
CA ARG A 267 2.59 32.30 13.09
C ARG A 267 4.01 32.05 12.58
N VAL A 268 4.56 32.97 11.80
CA VAL A 268 5.86 32.86 11.15
C VAL A 268 6.83 33.94 11.61
N GLU A 269 6.42 35.20 11.60
CA GLU A 269 7.30 36.32 11.93
C GLU A 269 7.74 36.29 13.40
N GLY A 270 9.02 36.56 13.62
CA GLY A 270 9.62 36.58 14.96
C GLY A 270 9.78 35.21 15.63
N ARG A 271 9.42 34.13 14.98
CA ARG A 271 9.55 32.77 15.54
C ARG A 271 10.79 32.05 15.00
N ARG A 272 11.27 31.11 15.78
CA ARG A 272 12.45 30.27 15.41
C ARG A 272 12.15 29.48 14.13
N ALA A 273 13.14 29.31 13.29
CA ALA A 273 12.99 28.60 12.00
C ALA A 273 12.58 27.12 12.15
N ASP A 274 12.97 26.48 13.25
CA ASP A 274 12.62 25.08 13.57
C ASP A 274 11.27 24.90 14.28
N ALA A 275 10.61 26.01 14.68
CA ALA A 275 9.30 25.96 15.32
C ALA A 275 8.21 25.50 14.35
N LEU A 276 7.26 24.69 14.80
CA LEU A 276 6.10 24.26 14.00
C LEU A 276 5.18 25.46 13.71
N VAL A 277 4.72 25.59 12.46
CA VAL A 277 3.73 26.61 12.06
C VAL A 277 2.37 26.33 12.73
N PHE A 278 2.00 25.07 12.81
CA PHE A 278 0.72 24.59 13.37
C PHE A 278 0.96 23.65 14.55
N PRO A 279 1.42 24.16 15.70
CA PRO A 279 1.58 23.35 16.89
C PRO A 279 0.22 22.98 17.51
N SER A 280 0.20 21.91 18.28
CA SER A 280 -0.90 21.65 19.21
C SER A 280 -0.93 22.69 20.33
N PRO A 281 -2.01 22.79 21.15
CA PRO A 281 -2.06 23.71 22.29
C PRO A 281 -0.93 23.51 23.31
N ARG A 282 -0.26 22.37 23.28
CA ARG A 282 0.90 22.06 24.14
C ARG A 282 2.26 22.36 23.50
N GLY A 283 2.27 22.91 22.27
CA GLY A 283 3.49 23.16 21.51
C GLY A 283 4.00 21.98 20.67
N ASP A 284 3.40 20.79 20.82
CA ASP A 284 3.79 19.57 20.11
C ASP A 284 3.16 19.49 18.71
N VAL A 285 3.49 18.41 17.98
CA VAL A 285 2.86 18.09 16.69
C VAL A 285 1.34 17.98 16.80
N LEU A 286 0.62 18.66 15.91
CA LEU A 286 -0.83 18.61 15.82
C LEU A 286 -1.26 17.24 15.25
N ARG A 287 -1.83 16.37 16.09
CA ARG A 287 -2.28 15.02 15.69
C ARG A 287 -3.66 15.10 15.04
N VAL A 288 -3.81 14.49 13.86
CA VAL A 288 -5.07 14.48 13.09
C VAL A 288 -6.25 13.93 13.89
N ARG A 289 -6.02 12.87 14.67
CA ARG A 289 -7.07 12.26 15.50
C ARG A 289 -7.62 13.24 16.55
N ASN A 290 -6.72 14.01 17.19
CA ASN A 290 -7.11 14.99 18.19
C ASN A 290 -7.83 16.18 17.55
N PHE A 291 -7.31 16.70 16.42
CA PHE A 291 -7.95 17.77 15.65
C PHE A 291 -9.35 17.37 15.21
N ARG A 292 -9.52 16.19 14.60
CA ARG A 292 -10.82 15.68 14.18
C ARG A 292 -11.79 15.63 15.36
N ARG A 293 -11.45 14.88 16.40
CA ARG A 293 -12.34 14.62 17.53
C ARG A 293 -12.74 15.87 18.29
N ARG A 294 -11.83 16.85 18.42
CA ARG A 294 -12.05 18.02 19.29
C ARG A 294 -12.64 19.20 18.55
N VAL A 295 -12.41 19.32 17.25
CA VAL A 295 -12.74 20.52 16.48
C VAL A 295 -13.44 20.18 15.17
N PHE A 296 -12.77 19.45 14.27
CA PHE A 296 -13.16 19.33 12.88
C PHE A 296 -14.46 18.57 12.68
N ASP A 297 -14.61 17.39 13.31
CA ASP A 297 -15.80 16.54 13.10
C ASP A 297 -17.07 17.20 13.70
N ALA A 298 -16.94 18.10 14.69
CA ALA A 298 -18.04 18.92 15.19
C ALA A 298 -18.42 20.02 14.20
N ALA A 299 -17.43 20.76 13.69
CA ALA A 299 -17.65 21.80 12.70
C ALA A 299 -18.27 21.26 11.39
N VAL A 300 -17.81 20.09 10.92
CA VAL A 300 -18.39 19.43 9.74
C VAL A 300 -19.86 19.08 9.94
N ARG A 301 -20.28 18.62 11.12
CA ARG A 301 -21.69 18.32 11.39
C ARG A 301 -22.60 19.53 11.33
N GLU A 302 -22.05 20.73 11.56
CA GLU A 302 -22.84 21.98 11.54
C GLU A 302 -22.95 22.58 10.14
N VAL A 303 -21.84 22.59 9.39
CA VAL A 303 -21.74 23.35 8.13
C VAL A 303 -21.12 22.58 6.97
N GLY A 304 -20.63 21.38 7.18
CA GLY A 304 -19.97 20.60 6.15
C GLY A 304 -20.82 19.46 5.57
N PRO A 305 -20.38 18.83 4.48
CA PRO A 305 -21.00 17.61 3.97
C PRO A 305 -20.82 16.44 4.96
N GLU A 306 -21.84 15.61 5.10
CA GLU A 306 -21.81 14.47 6.01
C GLU A 306 -20.59 13.57 5.76
N GLY A 307 -19.85 13.24 6.83
CA GLY A 307 -18.67 12.39 6.77
C GLY A 307 -17.44 13.01 6.14
N PHE A 308 -17.45 14.31 5.86
CA PHE A 308 -16.28 15.03 5.35
C PHE A 308 -15.09 14.94 6.32
N HIS A 309 -13.89 14.74 5.83
CA HIS A 309 -12.70 14.57 6.66
C HIS A 309 -11.50 15.41 6.14
N PRO A 310 -10.46 15.68 6.96
CA PRO A 310 -9.39 16.62 6.60
C PRO A 310 -8.65 16.30 5.29
N HIS A 311 -8.64 15.03 4.85
CA HIS A 311 -8.00 14.69 3.57
C HIS A 311 -8.79 15.20 2.37
N GLU A 312 -10.11 15.39 2.49
CA GLU A 312 -10.96 15.92 1.41
C GLU A 312 -10.70 17.42 1.16
N LEU A 313 -10.13 18.14 2.13
CA LEU A 313 -9.62 19.50 1.90
C LEU A 313 -8.52 19.54 0.83
N ARG A 314 -7.79 18.45 0.65
CA ARG A 314 -6.83 18.33 -0.45
C ARG A 314 -7.52 18.14 -1.81
N HIS A 315 -8.63 17.43 -1.85
CA HIS A 315 -9.48 17.35 -3.04
C HIS A 315 -10.09 18.72 -3.36
N THR A 316 -10.54 19.43 -2.32
CA THR A 316 -10.98 20.81 -2.41
C THR A 316 -9.89 21.72 -3.01
N ALA A 317 -8.64 21.62 -2.55
CA ALA A 317 -7.53 22.40 -3.10
C ALA A 317 -7.32 22.16 -4.60
N ALA A 318 -7.45 20.92 -5.05
CA ALA A 318 -7.37 20.58 -6.47
C ALA A 318 -8.50 21.22 -7.27
N SER A 319 -9.74 21.08 -6.79
CA SER A 319 -10.93 21.63 -7.42
C SER A 319 -10.83 23.17 -7.53
N LEU A 320 -10.48 23.85 -6.44
CA LEU A 320 -10.32 25.32 -6.42
C LEU A 320 -9.19 25.80 -7.35
N ALA A 321 -8.06 25.04 -7.40
CA ALA A 321 -6.97 25.38 -8.32
C ALA A 321 -7.38 25.24 -9.79
N ILE A 322 -8.11 24.16 -10.14
CA ILE A 322 -8.62 23.94 -11.50
C ILE A 322 -9.64 25.02 -11.88
N ALA A 323 -10.58 25.34 -10.99
CA ALA A 323 -11.55 26.42 -11.18
C ALA A 323 -10.85 27.78 -11.37
N SER A 324 -9.67 27.98 -10.75
CA SER A 324 -8.81 29.16 -10.94
C SER A 324 -7.94 29.12 -12.20
N GLY A 325 -8.12 28.12 -13.08
CA GLY A 325 -7.40 28.02 -14.35
C GLY A 325 -6.09 27.24 -14.32
N ALA A 326 -5.76 26.54 -13.22
CA ALA A 326 -4.57 25.71 -13.17
C ALA A 326 -4.67 24.53 -14.15
N ASP A 327 -3.61 24.29 -14.91
CA ASP A 327 -3.50 23.11 -15.75
C ASP A 327 -3.15 21.84 -14.95
N VAL A 328 -3.22 20.69 -15.61
CA VAL A 328 -2.94 19.39 -15.00
C VAL A 328 -1.55 19.33 -14.37
N LYS A 329 -0.54 19.99 -15.00
CA LYS A 329 0.84 19.98 -14.53
C LYS A 329 1.01 20.80 -13.27
N ILE A 330 0.36 21.95 -13.20
CA ILE A 330 0.35 22.81 -12.01
C ILE A 330 -0.30 22.07 -10.83
N VAL A 331 -1.48 21.44 -11.04
CA VAL A 331 -2.18 20.66 -10.01
C VAL A 331 -1.33 19.47 -9.57
N GLN A 332 -0.70 18.75 -10.51
CA GLN A 332 0.22 17.64 -10.21
C GLN A 332 1.36 18.09 -9.28
N GLN A 333 2.02 19.20 -9.62
CA GLN A 333 3.14 19.75 -8.85
C GLN A 333 2.69 20.22 -7.46
N MET A 334 1.59 20.97 -7.38
CA MET A 334 1.03 21.47 -6.12
C MET A 334 0.71 20.32 -5.16
N LEU A 335 0.05 19.30 -5.67
CA LEU A 335 -0.31 18.13 -4.88
C LEU A 335 0.88 17.17 -4.64
N GLY A 336 1.92 17.19 -5.45
CA GLY A 336 3.01 16.20 -5.42
C GLY A 336 2.52 14.81 -5.80
N HIS A 337 1.78 14.70 -6.91
CA HIS A 337 1.45 13.43 -7.53
C HIS A 337 2.62 12.94 -8.38
N LYS A 338 2.95 11.64 -8.28
CA LYS A 338 4.08 11.05 -9.02
C LYS A 338 3.89 11.16 -10.53
N THR A 339 2.66 11.07 -11.02
CA THR A 339 2.32 11.12 -12.45
C THR A 339 1.14 12.07 -12.70
N ALA A 340 1.06 12.64 -13.90
CA ALA A 340 -0.10 13.41 -14.34
C ALA A 340 -1.37 12.54 -14.44
N THR A 341 -1.22 11.26 -14.77
CA THR A 341 -2.31 10.28 -14.80
C THR A 341 -3.04 10.22 -13.45
N MET A 342 -2.31 10.22 -12.32
CA MET A 342 -2.96 10.26 -11.00
C MET A 342 -3.82 11.51 -10.78
N THR A 343 -3.46 12.64 -11.38
CA THR A 343 -4.25 13.88 -11.31
C THR A 343 -5.47 13.77 -12.21
N LEU A 344 -5.31 13.26 -13.41
CA LEU A 344 -6.41 13.05 -14.38
C LEU A 344 -7.42 12.02 -13.90
N ASP A 345 -6.97 10.89 -13.34
CA ASP A 345 -7.84 9.85 -12.80
C ASP A 345 -8.76 10.38 -11.69
N LEU A 346 -8.26 11.32 -10.89
CA LEU A 346 -9.01 11.88 -9.75
C LEU A 346 -9.82 13.12 -10.14
N TYR A 347 -9.28 13.98 -11.00
CA TYR A 347 -9.81 15.33 -11.25
C TYR A 347 -10.04 15.64 -12.72
N GLY A 348 -9.85 14.68 -13.63
CA GLY A 348 -9.99 14.91 -15.08
C GLY A 348 -11.34 15.49 -15.46
N HIS A 349 -12.40 15.05 -14.78
CA HIS A 349 -13.78 15.53 -14.97
C HIS A 349 -14.02 17.00 -14.55
N LEU A 350 -13.10 17.60 -13.79
CA LEU A 350 -13.17 19.02 -13.35
C LEU A 350 -12.52 19.97 -14.33
N PHE A 351 -11.69 19.46 -15.26
CA PHE A 351 -11.07 20.31 -16.26
C PHE A 351 -12.10 20.71 -17.31
N PRO A 352 -12.29 22.01 -17.60
CA PRO A 352 -13.23 22.46 -18.62
C PRO A 352 -12.80 21.99 -20.01
N ASP A 353 -13.77 21.72 -20.86
CA ASP A 353 -13.52 21.55 -22.29
C ASP A 353 -13.14 22.89 -22.89
N ARG A 354 -11.91 23.02 -23.35
CA ARG A 354 -11.35 24.25 -23.94
C ARG A 354 -11.04 24.09 -25.42
N LEU A 355 -11.62 23.13 -26.11
CA LEU A 355 -11.34 22.91 -27.52
C LEU A 355 -11.68 24.16 -28.36
N ASN A 356 -12.82 24.78 -28.11
CA ASN A 356 -13.22 26.01 -28.80
C ASN A 356 -12.32 27.20 -28.42
N ASP A 357 -11.99 27.37 -27.13
CA ASP A 357 -11.06 28.42 -26.68
C ASP A 357 -9.69 28.32 -27.36
N ILE A 358 -9.22 27.10 -27.60
CA ILE A 358 -7.95 26.86 -28.29
C ILE A 358 -8.07 27.20 -29.77
N ALA A 359 -9.16 26.78 -30.42
CA ALA A 359 -9.43 27.12 -31.82
C ALA A 359 -9.49 28.64 -32.02
N ASP A 360 -10.24 29.36 -31.19
CA ASP A 360 -10.36 30.82 -31.22
C ASP A 360 -9.01 31.52 -31.01
N ARG A 361 -8.17 31.02 -30.10
CA ARG A 361 -6.82 31.54 -29.87
C ARG A 361 -5.87 31.30 -31.06
N MET A 362 -5.99 30.11 -31.70
CA MET A 362 -5.23 29.81 -32.91
C MET A 362 -5.60 30.78 -34.04
N ASP A 363 -6.89 31.03 -34.22
CA ASP A 363 -7.37 32.01 -35.21
C ASP A 363 -6.88 33.45 -34.91
N GLN A 364 -6.90 33.87 -33.65
CA GLN A 364 -6.37 35.16 -33.24
C GLN A 364 -4.87 35.33 -33.55
N ILE A 365 -4.06 34.27 -33.42
CA ILE A 365 -2.63 34.30 -33.73
C ILE A 365 -2.42 34.40 -35.24
N VAL A 366 -3.19 33.68 -36.02
CA VAL A 366 -3.07 33.68 -37.51
C VAL A 366 -3.65 34.96 -38.13
N CYS A 367 -4.73 35.47 -37.56
CA CYS A 367 -5.41 36.67 -38.06
C CYS A 367 -4.90 37.96 -37.42
N ALA A 368 -3.94 37.93 -36.53
CA ALA A 368 -3.30 39.15 -36.00
C ALA A 368 -2.62 39.92 -37.14
N PRO A 369 -2.99 41.19 -37.39
CA PRO A 369 -2.30 41.99 -38.43
C PRO A 369 -0.82 42.08 -38.06
N ASP A 370 0.05 41.90 -39.08
CA ASP A 370 1.50 42.05 -38.97
C ASP A 370 1.81 43.42 -38.30
N VAL A 371 2.27 43.35 -37.05
CA VAL A 371 2.85 44.55 -36.41
C VAL A 371 4.23 44.71 -37.03
N PRO A 372 4.53 45.86 -37.67
CA PRO A 372 5.85 46.11 -38.25
C PRO A 372 6.90 45.99 -37.13
N ARG A 373 7.89 45.14 -37.33
CA ARG A 373 9.09 45.12 -36.49
C ARG A 373 9.93 46.35 -36.82
N GLU A 374 9.94 47.34 -35.93
CA GLU A 374 10.94 48.39 -35.92
C GLU A 374 12.32 47.85 -35.47
#